data_535ae331213b9b3f1240bb0801b0080a
#
_entry.id   535ae331213b9b3f1240bb0801b0080a
#
_cell.length_a   1.000
_cell.length_b   1.000
_cell.length_c   1.000
_cell.angle_alpha   90.00
_cell.angle_beta   90.00
_cell.angle_gamma   90.00
#
_symmetry.space_group_name_H-M   'P 1'
#
loop_
_entity.id
_entity.type
_entity.pdbx_description
1 polymer ?
#
loop_
_entity_poly.entity_id
_entity_poly.type
_entity_poly.pdbx_seq_one_letter_code
_entity_poly.pdbx_strand_id
1 'polypeptide(L)'
;QLTPIRVENKKFYQGTQSQSIFNACNVILDKESQGLFEYETDGLIFTPSFLGVGATKPDDPPKNYKVTWGNSFKWKPPQYNTIDFLVETKKTTTGEDYVGNVFQGGIDTASTQQLSEYKTLTLRCGFDERKHGYLNPCQDVIDDKLPSHDTESNEGYNPMPFYPTNPYDKNAHICNIMIQRDGAGGLQMMTEGGEIFVDNTIVEFKYNRDKEMGWRWTPIKVRYDKTAELRQGFKNYGNAYHVANSNWHSIHNPVTSSMLKTGSNIPEELDNDDVYYNKLDGPSKTKAMRDFHNLYVK
;
A
#
# COMPACT_ATOMS: atom_id res chain seq x y z
N GLN A 1 -1.46 -42.48 13.37
CA GLN A 1 -1.87 -41.86 12.12
C GLN A 1 -1.37 -40.43 12.12
N LEU A 2 -0.55 -40.07 11.13
CA LEU A 2 -0.15 -38.71 10.90
C LEU A 2 -1.38 -37.95 10.39
N THR A 3 -1.83 -36.98 11.16
CA THR A 3 -2.90 -36.06 10.71
C THR A 3 -2.33 -35.13 9.62
N PRO A 4 -3.02 -35.00 8.46
CA PRO A 4 -2.53 -34.18 7.35
C PRO A 4 -2.59 -32.66 7.65
N ILE A 5 -3.17 -32.26 8.77
CA ILE A 5 -3.34 -30.86 9.17
C ILE A 5 -2.82 -30.69 10.58
N ARG A 6 -1.91 -29.73 10.78
CA ARG A 6 -1.45 -29.26 12.08
C ARG A 6 -2.19 -27.95 12.42
N VAL A 7 -2.81 -27.91 13.57
CA VAL A 7 -3.48 -26.70 14.08
C VAL A 7 -2.71 -26.21 15.30
N GLU A 8 -2.24 -24.97 15.26
CA GLU A 8 -1.53 -24.33 16.36
C GLU A 8 -2.12 -22.96 16.65
N ASN A 9 -2.07 -22.55 17.91
CA ASN A 9 -2.44 -21.21 18.31
C ASN A 9 -1.30 -20.24 18.05
N LYS A 10 -1.61 -19.07 17.50
CA LYS A 10 -0.63 -17.97 17.40
C LYS A 10 -0.25 -17.52 18.81
N LYS A 11 1.05 -17.25 19.01
CA LYS A 11 1.55 -16.69 20.27
C LYS A 11 1.25 -15.19 20.33
N PHE A 12 0.70 -14.76 21.46
CA PHE A 12 0.53 -13.35 21.76
C PHE A 12 1.66 -12.90 22.69
N TYR A 13 2.20 -11.73 22.40
CA TYR A 13 3.25 -11.08 23.19
C TYR A 13 2.62 -9.84 23.84
N GLN A 14 2.45 -9.88 25.13
CA GLN A 14 1.76 -8.82 25.87
C GLN A 14 2.75 -7.80 26.38
N GLY A 15 2.43 -6.50 26.21
CA GLY A 15 3.08 -5.43 26.95
C GLY A 15 2.69 -5.51 28.43
N THR A 16 3.68 -5.48 29.32
CA THR A 16 3.51 -5.50 30.78
C THR A 16 4.30 -4.36 31.41
N GLN A 17 4.22 -4.20 32.72
CA GLN A 17 5.06 -3.23 33.43
C GLN A 17 6.55 -3.52 33.31
N SER A 18 6.93 -4.79 33.14
CA SER A 18 8.33 -5.23 33.01
C SER A 18 8.79 -5.38 31.55
N GLN A 19 7.88 -5.44 30.59
CA GLN A 19 8.19 -5.62 29.18
C GLN A 19 7.33 -4.69 28.34
N SER A 20 7.96 -3.72 27.67
CA SER A 20 7.26 -2.83 26.76
C SER A 20 6.72 -3.57 25.54
N ILE A 21 5.70 -3.01 24.89
CA ILE A 21 5.19 -3.51 23.61
C ILE A 21 6.28 -3.48 22.53
N PHE A 22 7.21 -2.52 22.58
CA PHE A 22 8.32 -2.41 21.65
C PHE A 22 9.32 -3.56 21.78
N ASN A 23 9.61 -3.99 23.02
CA ASN A 23 10.42 -5.20 23.26
C ASN A 23 9.71 -6.45 22.70
N ALA A 24 8.40 -6.53 22.83
CA ALA A 24 7.61 -7.61 22.25
C ALA A 24 7.70 -7.61 20.70
N CYS A 25 7.59 -6.43 20.08
CA CYS A 25 7.80 -6.28 18.62
C CYS A 25 9.21 -6.73 18.21
N ASN A 26 10.24 -6.30 18.94
CA ASN A 26 11.61 -6.68 18.65
C ASN A 26 11.78 -8.21 18.66
N VAL A 27 11.27 -8.89 19.69
CA VAL A 27 11.34 -10.37 19.78
C VAL A 27 10.65 -11.06 18.60
N ILE A 28 9.50 -10.53 18.15
CA ILE A 28 8.79 -11.12 17.00
C ILE A 28 9.56 -10.88 15.71
N LEU A 29 9.99 -9.64 15.44
CA LEU A 29 10.70 -9.25 14.22
C LEU A 29 12.07 -9.93 14.11
N ASP A 30 12.76 -10.14 15.24
CA ASP A 30 14.01 -10.88 15.25
C ASP A 30 13.80 -12.37 14.92
N LYS A 31 12.71 -12.98 15.41
CA LYS A 31 12.36 -14.36 15.05
C LYS A 31 11.99 -14.48 13.56
N GLU A 32 11.28 -13.49 13.03
CA GLU A 32 10.94 -13.42 11.61
C GLU A 32 12.19 -13.36 10.75
N SER A 33 13.11 -12.45 11.07
CA SER A 33 14.39 -12.29 10.33
C SER A 33 15.27 -13.54 10.37
N GLN A 34 15.15 -14.35 11.42
CA GLN A 34 15.85 -15.63 11.58
C GLN A 34 15.11 -16.82 10.94
N GLY A 35 13.94 -16.59 10.32
CA GLY A 35 13.14 -17.64 9.72
C GLY A 35 12.58 -18.67 10.72
N LEU A 36 12.35 -18.25 11.96
CA LEU A 36 11.90 -19.15 13.05
C LEU A 36 10.38 -19.37 13.08
N PHE A 37 9.64 -18.82 12.13
CA PHE A 37 8.22 -19.10 11.96
C PHE A 37 8.04 -20.19 10.90
N GLU A 38 7.16 -21.17 11.17
CA GLU A 38 6.81 -22.25 10.23
C GLU A 38 5.78 -21.81 9.17
N TYR A 39 5.43 -20.52 9.14
CA TYR A 39 4.47 -19.91 8.22
C TYR A 39 4.97 -18.55 7.76
N GLU A 40 4.50 -18.11 6.61
CA GLU A 40 4.80 -16.78 6.09
C GLU A 40 4.13 -15.70 6.94
N THR A 41 4.86 -14.62 7.19
CA THR A 41 4.39 -13.45 7.92
C THR A 41 4.38 -12.24 6.98
N ASP A 42 3.39 -11.36 7.15
CA ASP A 42 3.27 -10.12 6.38
C ASP A 42 3.28 -8.86 7.27
N GLY A 43 3.63 -9.03 8.54
CA GLY A 43 3.72 -7.96 9.51
C GLY A 43 3.17 -8.31 10.90
N LEU A 44 2.78 -7.30 11.65
CA LEU A 44 2.30 -7.42 13.03
C LEU A 44 0.84 -7.02 13.18
N ILE A 45 0.13 -7.69 14.09
CA ILE A 45 -1.23 -7.32 14.47
C ILE A 45 -1.22 -6.91 15.95
N PHE A 46 -1.66 -5.70 16.23
CA PHE A 46 -1.82 -5.16 17.57
C PHE A 46 -3.27 -5.25 17.98
N THR A 47 -3.52 -5.89 19.10
CA THR A 47 -4.87 -6.12 19.65
C THR A 47 -4.91 -5.66 21.10
N PRO A 48 -5.89 -4.85 21.52
CA PRO A 48 -6.03 -4.45 22.92
C PRO A 48 -6.20 -5.67 23.81
N SER A 49 -5.45 -5.74 24.92
CA SER A 49 -5.52 -6.86 25.86
C SER A 49 -6.73 -6.82 26.81
N PHE A 50 -7.36 -5.64 26.89
CA PHE A 50 -8.48 -5.38 27.82
C PHE A 50 -9.85 -5.33 27.13
N LEU A 51 -9.90 -5.55 25.82
CA LEU A 51 -11.14 -5.59 25.05
C LEU A 51 -11.34 -6.98 24.45
N GLY A 52 -12.54 -7.53 24.54
CA GLY A 52 -12.94 -8.67 23.72
C GLY A 52 -12.93 -8.32 22.23
N VAL A 53 -12.62 -9.28 21.37
CA VAL A 53 -12.59 -9.06 19.91
C VAL A 53 -13.97 -8.56 19.43
N GLY A 54 -14.00 -7.42 18.74
CA GLY A 54 -15.23 -6.78 18.30
C GLY A 54 -15.93 -5.92 19.35
N ALA A 55 -15.45 -5.90 20.59
CA ALA A 55 -16.01 -5.08 21.67
C ALA A 55 -15.59 -3.61 21.57
N THR A 56 -16.41 -2.72 22.12
CA THR A 56 -16.14 -1.28 22.19
C THR A 56 -15.81 -0.82 23.62
N LYS A 57 -16.19 -1.61 24.61
CA LYS A 57 -15.95 -1.35 26.03
C LYS A 57 -15.31 -2.58 26.69
N PRO A 58 -14.56 -2.42 27.80
CA PRO A 58 -13.88 -3.55 28.48
C PRO A 58 -14.88 -4.58 28.83
N ASP A 59 -15.88 -4.63 29.32
CA ASP A 59 -16.76 -5.72 29.76
C ASP A 59 -17.79 -6.20 28.74
N ASP A 60 -17.73 -5.66 27.51
CA ASP A 60 -18.59 -6.13 26.43
C ASP A 60 -18.20 -7.56 26.02
N PRO A 61 -19.16 -8.45 25.81
CA PRO A 61 -18.85 -9.78 25.29
C PRO A 61 -18.29 -9.70 23.86
N PRO A 62 -17.42 -10.63 23.46
CA PRO A 62 -16.92 -10.72 22.09
C PRO A 62 -18.09 -10.83 21.10
N LYS A 63 -18.07 -10.03 20.06
CA LYS A 63 -19.12 -10.07 19.03
C LYS A 63 -18.74 -11.08 17.96
N ASN A 64 -19.64 -12.03 17.71
CA ASN A 64 -19.42 -13.11 16.74
C ASN A 64 -19.99 -12.76 15.35
N TYR A 65 -19.53 -11.64 14.77
CA TYR A 65 -19.88 -11.32 13.39
C TYR A 65 -18.72 -10.70 12.62
N LYS A 66 -18.74 -10.86 11.31
CA LYS A 66 -17.70 -10.38 10.38
C LYS A 66 -17.80 -8.86 10.20
N VAL A 67 -17.42 -8.11 11.22
CA VAL A 67 -17.35 -6.64 11.16
C VAL A 67 -15.91 -6.21 11.31
N THR A 68 -15.51 -5.19 10.56
CA THR A 68 -14.22 -4.54 10.75
C THR A 68 -14.15 -3.94 12.15
N TRP A 69 -13.15 -4.38 12.92
CA TRP A 69 -12.95 -3.88 14.27
C TRP A 69 -11.84 -2.82 14.28
N GLY A 70 -12.23 -1.56 14.55
CA GLY A 70 -11.31 -0.40 14.48
C GLY A 70 -10.22 -0.38 15.56
N ASN A 71 -10.35 -1.22 16.62
CA ASN A 71 -9.33 -1.30 17.68
C ASN A 71 -8.22 -2.33 17.39
N SER A 72 -8.24 -2.99 16.25
CA SER A 72 -7.15 -3.85 15.81
C SER A 72 -6.31 -3.12 14.75
N PHE A 73 -5.03 -2.95 15.04
CA PHE A 73 -4.10 -2.29 14.14
C PHE A 73 -3.20 -3.33 13.48
N LYS A 74 -3.02 -3.18 12.17
CA LYS A 74 -2.11 -4.03 11.39
C LYS A 74 -0.97 -3.18 10.89
N TRP A 75 0.24 -3.61 11.18
CA TRP A 75 1.44 -3.03 10.61
C TRP A 75 2.03 -4.00 9.58
N LYS A 76 2.47 -3.45 8.47
CA LYS A 76 3.25 -4.15 7.46
C LYS A 76 4.57 -3.42 7.24
N PRO A 77 5.65 -4.11 6.92
CA PRO A 77 6.87 -3.47 6.44
C PRO A 77 6.56 -2.53 5.28
N PRO A 78 7.23 -1.37 5.17
CA PRO A 78 6.92 -0.34 4.18
C PRO A 78 6.81 -0.85 2.74
N GLN A 79 7.67 -1.80 2.36
CA GLN A 79 7.69 -2.41 1.04
C GLN A 79 6.42 -3.22 0.68
N TYR A 80 5.61 -3.57 1.68
CA TYR A 80 4.34 -4.28 1.51
C TYR A 80 3.11 -3.36 1.60
N ASN A 81 3.31 -2.04 1.65
CA ASN A 81 2.22 -1.09 1.54
C ASN A 81 1.77 -1.00 0.09
N THR A 82 0.59 -1.54 -0.19
CA THR A 82 0.02 -1.66 -1.53
C THR A 82 -1.37 -1.08 -1.58
N ILE A 83 -1.86 -0.77 -2.78
CA ILE A 83 -3.22 -0.28 -3.01
C ILE A 83 -3.85 -1.10 -4.14
N ASP A 84 -5.10 -1.52 -3.92
CA ASP A 84 -5.91 -2.20 -4.93
C ASP A 84 -6.69 -1.16 -5.73
N PHE A 85 -6.48 -1.11 -7.04
CA PHE A 85 -7.17 -0.22 -7.95
C PHE A 85 -7.96 -0.99 -9.00
N LEU A 86 -9.10 -0.43 -9.40
CA LEU A 86 -9.73 -0.76 -10.65
C LEU A 86 -8.95 -0.09 -11.79
N VAL A 87 -8.50 -0.86 -12.77
CA VAL A 87 -7.73 -0.34 -13.90
C VAL A 87 -8.58 -0.06 -15.11
N GLU A 88 -8.30 1.06 -15.76
CA GLU A 88 -8.88 1.45 -17.03
C GLU A 88 -7.76 1.92 -17.97
N THR A 89 -7.68 1.32 -19.16
CA THR A 89 -6.68 1.69 -20.17
C THR A 89 -7.07 3.00 -20.84
N LYS A 90 -6.11 3.91 -20.99
CA LYS A 90 -6.29 5.13 -21.78
C LYS A 90 -6.67 4.79 -23.22
N LYS A 91 -7.75 5.39 -23.72
CA LYS A 91 -8.23 5.16 -25.09
C LYS A 91 -7.81 6.30 -26.03
N THR A 92 -7.69 5.95 -27.30
CA THR A 92 -7.59 6.90 -28.41
C THR A 92 -8.97 7.53 -28.70
N THR A 93 -9.00 8.52 -29.58
CA THR A 93 -10.26 9.12 -30.06
C THR A 93 -11.14 8.13 -30.81
N THR A 94 -10.57 7.02 -31.30
CA THR A 94 -11.30 5.93 -31.98
C THR A 94 -11.82 4.86 -31.02
N GLY A 95 -11.51 4.97 -29.70
CA GLY A 95 -11.94 4.02 -28.68
C GLY A 95 -11.01 2.82 -28.49
N GLU A 96 -9.93 2.73 -29.25
CA GLU A 96 -8.90 1.70 -29.10
C GLU A 96 -7.93 2.04 -27.97
N ASP A 97 -7.23 1.04 -27.44
CA ASP A 97 -6.20 1.27 -26.43
C ASP A 97 -5.06 2.13 -26.99
N TYR A 98 -4.72 3.18 -26.24
CA TYR A 98 -3.54 3.97 -26.59
C TYR A 98 -2.27 3.18 -26.25
N VAL A 99 -1.44 2.97 -27.27
CA VAL A 99 -0.12 2.34 -27.16
C VAL A 99 0.95 3.40 -27.42
N GLY A 100 1.79 3.63 -26.42
CA GLY A 100 2.96 4.50 -26.52
C GLY A 100 4.23 3.68 -26.72
N ASN A 101 5.28 4.37 -27.15
CA ASN A 101 6.61 3.78 -27.33
C ASN A 101 7.62 4.45 -26.42
N VAL A 102 8.53 3.67 -25.86
CA VAL A 102 9.61 4.15 -24.99
C VAL A 102 10.91 3.41 -25.36
N PHE A 103 12.02 4.15 -25.36
CA PHE A 103 13.33 3.55 -25.51
C PHE A 103 13.81 3.01 -24.17
N GLN A 104 14.07 1.71 -24.08
CA GLN A 104 14.81 1.15 -22.96
C GLN A 104 16.30 1.31 -23.24
N GLY A 105 16.96 2.18 -22.47
CA GLY A 105 18.42 2.24 -22.47
C GLY A 105 18.99 0.93 -21.96
N GLY A 106 19.64 0.15 -22.81
CA GLY A 106 20.37 -1.04 -22.40
C GLY A 106 21.59 -0.64 -21.57
N ILE A 107 21.95 -1.45 -20.56
CA ILE A 107 23.17 -1.32 -19.76
C ILE A 107 24.41 -1.52 -20.64
N ASP A 108 24.27 -2.18 -21.77
CA ASP A 108 25.33 -2.44 -22.74
C ASP A 108 25.18 -1.46 -23.92
N THR A 109 26.21 -0.61 -24.11
CA THR A 109 26.30 0.34 -25.24
C THR A 109 26.39 -0.33 -26.61
N ALA A 110 26.59 -1.64 -26.66
CA ALA A 110 26.60 -2.45 -27.88
C ALA A 110 25.21 -3.02 -28.23
N SER A 111 24.24 -2.99 -27.32
CA SER A 111 22.88 -3.42 -27.64
C SER A 111 22.10 -2.30 -28.28
N THR A 112 21.52 -2.56 -29.46
CA THR A 112 20.55 -1.67 -30.10
C THR A 112 19.45 -1.29 -29.12
N GLN A 113 19.20 0.01 -28.98
CA GLN A 113 18.06 0.51 -28.18
C GLN A 113 16.79 -0.18 -28.66
N GLN A 114 16.20 -1.01 -27.83
CA GLN A 114 14.94 -1.66 -28.16
C GLN A 114 13.79 -0.68 -27.87
N LEU A 115 13.03 -0.40 -28.92
CA LEU A 115 11.77 0.31 -28.79
C LEU A 115 10.76 -0.63 -28.13
N SER A 116 10.31 -0.28 -26.96
CA SER A 116 9.33 -1.06 -26.19
C SER A 116 7.98 -0.34 -26.18
N GLU A 117 6.92 -1.11 -26.20
CA GLU A 117 5.56 -0.60 -26.20
C GLU A 117 5.00 -0.57 -24.77
N TYR A 118 4.18 0.44 -24.46
CA TYR A 118 3.49 0.54 -23.19
C TYR A 118 2.05 1.01 -23.33
N LYS A 119 1.22 0.70 -22.35
CA LYS A 119 -0.11 1.26 -22.17
C LYS A 119 -0.12 2.15 -20.94
N THR A 120 -0.94 3.19 -20.98
CA THR A 120 -1.21 4.06 -19.84
C THR A 120 -2.53 3.65 -19.20
N LEU A 121 -2.50 3.37 -17.92
CA LEU A 121 -3.67 3.04 -17.11
C LEU A 121 -4.10 4.26 -16.29
N THR A 122 -5.40 4.42 -16.14
CA THR A 122 -6.02 5.23 -15.09
C THR A 122 -6.36 4.31 -13.92
N LEU A 123 -5.77 4.57 -12.77
CA LEU A 123 -6.00 3.84 -11.53
C LEU A 123 -7.18 4.46 -10.78
N ARG A 124 -8.25 3.67 -10.56
CA ARG A 124 -9.48 4.13 -9.96
C ARG A 124 -9.71 3.46 -8.61
N CYS A 125 -10.28 4.20 -7.67
CA CYS A 125 -10.74 3.70 -6.37
C CYS A 125 -12.23 4.02 -6.17
N GLY A 126 -12.87 3.32 -5.24
CA GLY A 126 -14.28 3.57 -4.92
C GLY A 126 -14.43 4.85 -4.12
N PHE A 127 -15.25 5.78 -4.61
CA PHE A 127 -15.48 7.07 -4.02
C PHE A 127 -16.96 7.38 -3.86
N ASP A 128 -17.31 8.00 -2.75
CA ASP A 128 -18.65 8.50 -2.46
C ASP A 128 -18.49 9.89 -1.83
N GLU A 129 -18.86 10.93 -2.55
CA GLU A 129 -18.68 12.31 -2.14
C GLU A 129 -19.37 12.61 -0.79
N ARG A 130 -20.52 12.02 -0.54
CA ARG A 130 -21.26 12.19 0.73
C ARG A 130 -20.51 11.61 1.93
N LYS A 131 -19.67 10.59 1.71
CA LYS A 131 -18.87 9.94 2.76
C LYS A 131 -17.47 10.49 2.88
N HIS A 132 -16.86 10.82 1.74
CA HIS A 132 -15.45 11.21 1.67
C HIS A 132 -15.25 12.73 1.60
N GLY A 133 -16.31 13.49 1.34
CA GLY A 133 -16.26 14.93 1.15
C GLY A 133 -15.54 15.33 -0.14
N TYR A 134 -15.21 16.61 -0.27
CA TYR A 134 -14.42 17.11 -1.39
C TYR A 134 -12.95 16.72 -1.22
N LEU A 135 -12.31 16.23 -2.28
CA LEU A 135 -10.95 15.71 -2.23
C LEU A 135 -9.92 16.77 -1.91
N ASN A 136 -9.99 17.90 -2.59
CA ASN A 136 -9.08 19.02 -2.39
C ASN A 136 -9.76 20.34 -2.73
N PRO A 137 -10.65 20.85 -1.87
CA PRO A 137 -11.44 22.03 -2.15
C PRO A 137 -10.58 23.28 -2.43
N CYS A 138 -9.40 23.37 -1.81
CA CYS A 138 -8.50 24.49 -2.08
C CYS A 138 -7.93 24.44 -3.50
N GLN A 139 -7.57 23.25 -3.98
CA GLN A 139 -7.07 23.09 -5.35
C GLN A 139 -8.19 23.27 -6.37
N ASP A 140 -9.41 22.81 -6.07
CA ASP A 140 -10.58 22.99 -6.92
C ASP A 140 -10.92 24.47 -7.10
N VAL A 141 -10.76 25.30 -6.04
CA VAL A 141 -10.88 26.75 -6.13
C VAL A 141 -9.80 27.37 -7.02
N ILE A 142 -8.54 26.92 -6.86
CA ILE A 142 -7.42 27.44 -7.67
C ILE A 142 -7.58 27.07 -9.14
N ASP A 143 -8.08 25.85 -9.42
CA ASP A 143 -8.27 25.32 -10.77
C ASP A 143 -9.61 25.78 -11.42
N ASP A 144 -10.40 26.63 -10.72
CA ASP A 144 -11.75 27.07 -11.11
C ASP A 144 -12.70 25.89 -11.40
N LYS A 145 -12.61 24.84 -10.60
CA LYS A 145 -13.39 23.59 -10.71
C LYS A 145 -14.31 23.38 -9.51
N LEU A 146 -14.94 24.44 -9.05
CA LEU A 146 -15.93 24.30 -7.97
C LEU A 146 -17.05 23.37 -8.40
N PRO A 147 -17.43 22.39 -7.55
CA PRO A 147 -18.54 21.51 -7.85
C PRO A 147 -19.82 22.36 -8.00
N SER A 148 -20.47 22.24 -9.14
CA SER A 148 -21.78 22.83 -9.32
C SER A 148 -22.80 22.03 -8.51
N HIS A 149 -23.62 22.72 -7.70
CA HIS A 149 -24.71 22.09 -6.95
C HIS A 149 -25.80 21.46 -7.86
N ASP A 150 -25.73 21.69 -9.16
CA ASP A 150 -26.72 21.30 -10.16
C ASP A 150 -26.44 19.99 -10.88
N THR A 151 -25.34 19.28 -10.56
CA THR A 151 -25.09 17.98 -11.18
C THR A 151 -25.78 16.86 -10.41
N GLU A 152 -26.99 16.55 -10.84
CA GLU A 152 -27.74 15.32 -10.45
C GLU A 152 -27.00 14.00 -10.73
N SER A 153 -25.74 14.03 -11.20
CA SER A 153 -25.20 12.93 -12.00
C SER A 153 -24.30 11.94 -11.32
N ASN A 154 -23.89 12.10 -10.04
CA ASN A 154 -22.99 11.11 -9.40
C ASN A 154 -23.35 10.78 -7.96
N GLU A 155 -24.64 10.58 -7.70
CA GLU A 155 -25.06 10.10 -6.39
C GLU A 155 -24.61 8.64 -6.15
N GLY A 156 -23.81 8.45 -5.13
CA GLY A 156 -23.46 7.16 -4.60
C GLY A 156 -21.99 6.76 -4.78
N TYR A 157 -21.71 5.51 -4.49
CA TYR A 157 -20.35 4.94 -4.52
C TYR A 157 -19.96 4.53 -5.94
N ASN A 158 -19.01 5.24 -6.55
CA ASN A 158 -18.60 5.08 -7.95
C ASN A 158 -17.06 5.01 -8.07
N PRO A 159 -16.52 4.44 -9.16
CA PRO A 159 -15.08 4.44 -9.40
C PRO A 159 -14.61 5.82 -9.86
N MET A 160 -13.61 6.38 -9.18
CA MET A 160 -13.00 7.67 -9.48
C MET A 160 -11.49 7.54 -9.62
N PRO A 161 -10.82 8.29 -10.52
CA PRO A 161 -9.37 8.35 -10.57
C PRO A 161 -8.80 8.72 -9.19
N PHE A 162 -7.70 8.09 -8.82
CA PHE A 162 -7.12 8.25 -7.50
C PHE A 162 -6.35 9.58 -7.37
N TYR A 163 -6.88 10.48 -6.58
CA TYR A 163 -6.27 11.77 -6.24
C TYR A 163 -6.01 11.82 -4.73
N PRO A 164 -4.81 11.44 -4.27
CA PRO A 164 -4.48 11.48 -2.85
C PRO A 164 -4.29 12.91 -2.35
N THR A 165 -4.49 13.11 -1.04
CA THR A 165 -4.40 14.43 -0.41
C THR A 165 -3.15 14.67 0.42
N ASN A 166 -2.52 13.60 0.92
CA ASN A 166 -1.35 13.75 1.81
C ASN A 166 -0.28 12.67 1.54
N PRO A 167 0.79 13.01 0.79
CA PRO A 167 0.94 14.25 0.03
C PRO A 167 0.00 14.32 -1.17
N TYR A 168 -0.38 15.55 -1.59
CA TYR A 168 -1.18 15.73 -2.80
C TYR A 168 -0.35 15.41 -4.05
N ASP A 169 -0.88 14.55 -4.92
CA ASP A 169 -0.30 14.27 -6.24
C ASP A 169 -1.43 14.14 -7.28
N LYS A 170 -1.52 15.13 -8.17
CA LYS A 170 -2.51 15.14 -9.26
C LYS A 170 -2.31 14.04 -10.29
N ASN A 171 -1.13 13.42 -10.35
CA ASN A 171 -0.77 12.39 -11.31
C ASN A 171 -0.74 10.98 -10.68
N ALA A 172 -1.10 10.83 -9.42
CA ALA A 172 -1.06 9.55 -8.72
C ALA A 172 -1.96 8.47 -9.36
N HIS A 173 -2.97 8.88 -10.12
CA HIS A 173 -3.85 7.96 -10.85
C HIS A 173 -3.25 7.42 -12.14
N ILE A 174 -2.06 7.85 -12.57
CA ILE A 174 -1.44 7.47 -13.84
C ILE A 174 -0.43 6.35 -13.63
N CYS A 175 -0.56 5.27 -14.39
CA CYS A 175 0.39 4.17 -14.42
C CYS A 175 0.69 3.76 -15.86
N ASN A 176 1.94 3.89 -16.27
CA ASN A 176 2.42 3.29 -17.51
C ASN A 176 2.90 1.86 -17.22
N ILE A 177 2.48 0.93 -18.06
CA ILE A 177 2.87 -0.47 -17.97
C ILE A 177 3.43 -0.95 -19.29
N MET A 178 4.60 -1.58 -19.23
CA MET A 178 5.17 -2.24 -20.39
C MET A 178 4.26 -3.39 -20.82
N ILE A 179 4.01 -3.50 -22.11
CA ILE A 179 3.21 -4.59 -22.68
C ILE A 179 4.10 -5.63 -23.34
N GLN A 180 3.67 -6.86 -23.25
CA GLN A 180 4.30 -7.99 -23.89
C GLN A 180 3.43 -8.48 -25.05
N ARG A 181 4.04 -8.99 -26.10
CA ARG A 181 3.32 -9.62 -27.20
C ARG A 181 3.22 -11.11 -26.93
N ASP A 182 2.02 -11.66 -27.01
CA ASP A 182 1.82 -13.10 -27.00
C ASP A 182 2.32 -13.72 -28.33
N GLY A 183 2.34 -15.06 -28.39
CA GLY A 183 2.76 -15.78 -29.60
C GLY A 183 1.90 -15.52 -30.83
N ALA A 184 0.71 -14.93 -30.69
CA ALA A 184 -0.19 -14.53 -31.76
C ALA A 184 -0.10 -13.03 -32.09
N GLY A 185 0.79 -12.28 -31.43
CA GLY A 185 0.99 -10.84 -31.62
C GLY A 185 0.02 -9.96 -30.79
N GLY A 186 -0.81 -10.53 -29.94
CA GLY A 186 -1.71 -9.81 -29.03
C GLY A 186 -0.93 -9.05 -27.94
N LEU A 187 -1.39 -7.84 -27.63
CA LEU A 187 -0.77 -6.98 -26.60
C LEU A 187 -1.32 -7.32 -25.21
N GLN A 188 -0.47 -7.82 -24.32
CA GLN A 188 -0.84 -8.26 -22.98
C GLN A 188 -0.26 -7.36 -21.90
N MET A 189 -1.09 -6.97 -20.94
CA MET A 189 -0.67 -6.36 -19.69
C MET A 189 -0.48 -7.47 -18.65
N MET A 190 0.65 -7.41 -17.92
CA MET A 190 0.99 -8.44 -16.95
C MET A 190 1.43 -7.80 -15.63
N THR A 191 1.15 -8.50 -14.53
CA THR A 191 1.70 -8.17 -13.21
C THR A 191 3.17 -8.61 -13.12
N GLU A 192 3.86 -8.15 -12.10
CA GLU A 192 5.24 -8.60 -11.78
C GLU A 192 5.31 -10.12 -11.58
N GLY A 193 4.24 -10.74 -11.09
CA GLY A 193 4.11 -12.20 -10.94
C GLY A 193 3.73 -12.96 -12.21
N GLY A 194 3.57 -12.28 -13.36
CA GLY A 194 3.24 -12.91 -14.65
C GLY A 194 1.74 -13.16 -14.86
N GLU A 195 0.86 -12.61 -14.04
CA GLU A 195 -0.59 -12.73 -14.22
C GLU A 195 -1.08 -11.73 -15.27
N ILE A 196 -1.81 -12.21 -16.28
CA ILE A 196 -2.38 -11.36 -17.33
C ILE A 196 -3.65 -10.68 -16.82
N PHE A 197 -3.81 -9.39 -17.13
CA PHE A 197 -5.02 -8.64 -16.82
C PHE A 197 -5.45 -7.72 -17.97
N VAL A 198 -6.69 -7.30 -17.93
CA VAL A 198 -7.33 -6.45 -18.94
C VAL A 198 -8.07 -5.29 -18.25
N ASP A 199 -8.68 -4.43 -19.06
CA ASP A 199 -9.58 -3.37 -18.55
C ASP A 199 -10.64 -3.91 -17.59
N ASN A 200 -11.03 -3.07 -16.63
CA ASN A 200 -12.03 -3.40 -15.60
C ASN A 200 -11.63 -4.61 -14.74
N THR A 201 -10.35 -4.76 -14.50
CA THR A 201 -9.78 -5.72 -13.53
C THR A 201 -9.31 -4.97 -12.30
N ILE A 202 -9.48 -5.56 -11.12
CA ILE A 202 -8.93 -5.01 -9.88
C ILE A 202 -7.56 -5.63 -9.68
N VAL A 203 -6.54 -4.77 -9.58
CA VAL A 203 -5.14 -5.15 -9.48
C VAL A 203 -4.50 -4.46 -8.28
N GLU A 204 -3.65 -5.18 -7.57
CA GLU A 204 -2.84 -4.68 -6.47
C GLU A 204 -1.56 -4.05 -7.00
N PHE A 205 -1.25 -2.83 -6.56
CA PHE A 205 -0.08 -2.07 -6.99
C PHE A 205 0.81 -1.71 -5.83
N LYS A 206 2.13 -1.76 -6.07
CA LYS A 206 3.15 -1.12 -5.23
C LYS A 206 3.61 0.19 -5.85
N TYR A 207 3.97 1.15 -5.02
CA TYR A 207 4.46 2.47 -5.44
C TYR A 207 5.95 2.62 -5.16
N ASN A 208 6.71 3.08 -6.15
CA ASN A 208 8.11 3.42 -6.01
C ASN A 208 8.33 4.90 -6.34
N ARG A 209 8.72 5.68 -5.32
CA ARG A 209 8.96 7.12 -5.43
C ARG A 209 10.14 7.49 -6.32
N ASP A 210 11.13 6.59 -6.44
CA ASP A 210 12.37 6.83 -7.16
C ASP A 210 12.23 6.73 -8.68
N LYS A 211 11.13 6.13 -9.15
CA LYS A 211 10.82 6.04 -10.57
C LYS A 211 10.26 7.36 -11.11
N GLU A 212 10.38 7.56 -12.40
CA GLU A 212 9.81 8.68 -13.11
C GLU A 212 8.28 8.72 -12.99
N MET A 213 7.72 9.91 -13.07
CA MET A 213 6.27 10.11 -13.08
C MET A 213 5.60 9.27 -14.17
N GLY A 214 4.49 8.62 -13.82
CA GLY A 214 3.81 7.65 -14.67
C GLY A 214 4.37 6.23 -14.60
N TRP A 215 5.59 6.01 -14.15
CA TRP A 215 6.21 4.69 -13.98
C TRP A 215 6.34 4.25 -12.51
N ARG A 216 5.83 5.04 -11.58
CA ARG A 216 5.95 4.80 -10.13
C ARG A 216 5.14 3.62 -9.64
N TRP A 217 4.04 3.30 -10.31
CA TRP A 217 3.21 2.16 -9.97
C TRP A 217 3.67 0.89 -10.69
N THR A 218 3.69 -0.21 -9.96
CA THR A 218 4.00 -1.55 -10.50
C THR A 218 2.87 -2.49 -10.10
N PRO A 219 2.17 -3.14 -11.06
CA PRO A 219 1.14 -4.14 -10.76
C PRO A 219 1.80 -5.39 -10.20
N ILE A 220 1.32 -5.88 -9.04
CA ILE A 220 1.89 -7.03 -8.33
C ILE A 220 1.04 -8.26 -8.53
N LYS A 221 -0.27 -8.13 -8.33
CA LYS A 221 -1.20 -9.26 -8.27
C LYS A 221 -2.58 -8.87 -8.76
N VAL A 222 -3.21 -9.77 -9.48
CA VAL A 222 -4.63 -9.64 -9.85
C VAL A 222 -5.51 -10.02 -8.66
N ARG A 223 -6.47 -9.17 -8.31
CA ARG A 223 -7.44 -9.41 -7.25
C ARG A 223 -8.66 -10.12 -7.87
N TYR A 224 -8.52 -11.42 -8.12
CA TYR A 224 -9.58 -12.22 -8.73
C TYR A 224 -10.87 -12.22 -7.91
N ASP A 225 -10.75 -12.25 -6.58
CA ASP A 225 -11.86 -12.18 -5.62
C ASP A 225 -12.69 -10.91 -5.85
N LYS A 226 -12.05 -9.74 -5.80
CA LYS A 226 -12.71 -8.44 -5.97
C LYS A 226 -13.19 -8.21 -7.40
N THR A 227 -12.45 -8.68 -8.39
CA THR A 227 -12.83 -8.60 -9.79
C THR A 227 -14.07 -9.45 -10.09
N ALA A 228 -14.21 -10.61 -9.48
CA ALA A 228 -15.39 -11.44 -9.60
C ALA A 228 -16.62 -10.76 -8.99
N GLU A 229 -16.49 -10.13 -7.83
CA GLU A 229 -17.56 -9.33 -7.22
C GLU A 229 -18.00 -8.18 -8.13
N LEU A 230 -17.06 -7.42 -8.69
CA LEU A 230 -17.35 -6.35 -9.64
C LEU A 230 -18.14 -6.86 -10.86
N ARG A 231 -17.70 -7.98 -11.44
CA ARG A 231 -18.39 -8.59 -12.61
C ARG A 231 -19.76 -9.15 -12.30
N GLN A 232 -20.03 -9.48 -11.05
CA GLN A 232 -21.37 -9.87 -10.56
C GLN A 232 -22.27 -8.67 -10.27
N GLY A 233 -21.80 -7.44 -10.50
CA GLY A 233 -22.59 -6.22 -10.29
C GLY A 233 -22.47 -5.63 -8.87
N PHE A 234 -21.61 -6.18 -8.01
CA PHE A 234 -21.30 -5.55 -6.74
C PHE A 234 -20.45 -4.30 -6.95
N LYS A 235 -20.67 -3.28 -6.13
CA LYS A 235 -19.87 -2.03 -6.18
C LYS A 235 -18.50 -2.22 -5.52
N ASN A 236 -17.67 -3.11 -6.05
CA ASN A 236 -16.30 -3.30 -5.63
C ASN A 236 -15.37 -2.68 -6.68
N TYR A 237 -14.66 -1.61 -6.32
CA TYR A 237 -13.74 -0.87 -7.20
C TYR A 237 -12.31 -0.90 -6.67
N GLY A 238 -11.93 -1.98 -5.97
CA GLY A 238 -10.65 -2.08 -5.28
C GLY A 238 -10.75 -1.50 -3.87
N ASN A 239 -9.76 -0.69 -3.47
CA ASN A 239 -9.86 0.01 -2.21
C ASN A 239 -10.88 1.16 -2.28
N ALA A 240 -11.60 1.39 -1.19
CA ALA A 240 -12.34 2.63 -1.03
C ALA A 240 -11.35 3.79 -0.88
N TYR A 241 -11.72 4.98 -1.34
CA TYR A 241 -10.86 6.16 -1.37
C TYR A 241 -10.14 6.42 -0.04
N HIS A 242 -10.86 6.40 1.09
CA HIS A 242 -10.26 6.66 2.40
C HIS A 242 -9.20 5.61 2.77
N VAL A 243 -9.36 4.34 2.35
CA VAL A 243 -8.36 3.28 2.56
C VAL A 243 -7.16 3.50 1.64
N ALA A 244 -7.41 3.78 0.35
CA ALA A 244 -6.35 4.08 -0.62
C ALA A 244 -5.52 5.29 -0.18
N ASN A 245 -6.17 6.37 0.28
CA ASN A 245 -5.51 7.59 0.75
C ASN A 245 -4.72 7.35 2.06
N SER A 246 -5.22 6.51 2.95
CA SER A 246 -4.49 6.11 4.16
C SER A 246 -3.25 5.26 3.83
N ASN A 247 -3.38 4.32 2.89
CA ASN A 247 -2.23 3.53 2.41
C ASN A 247 -1.21 4.42 1.69
N TRP A 248 -1.66 5.38 0.89
CA TRP A 248 -0.81 6.39 0.27
C TRP A 248 -0.01 7.18 1.30
N HIS A 249 -0.67 7.62 2.37
CA HIS A 249 0.02 8.29 3.48
C HIS A 249 1.07 7.38 4.12
N SER A 250 0.75 6.11 4.35
CA SER A 250 1.70 5.13 4.90
C SER A 250 2.87 4.81 3.96
N ILE A 251 2.67 4.86 2.64
CA ILE A 251 3.75 4.73 1.65
C ILE A 251 4.73 5.91 1.74
N HIS A 252 4.22 7.11 2.02
CA HIS A 252 5.05 8.33 2.09
C HIS A 252 5.61 8.60 3.48
N ASN A 253 4.93 8.14 4.52
CA ASN A 253 5.29 8.29 5.92
C ASN A 253 5.20 6.92 6.63
N PRO A 254 6.07 5.97 6.30
CA PRO A 254 5.98 4.62 6.83
C PRO A 254 6.30 4.58 8.32
N VAL A 255 5.62 3.70 9.04
CA VAL A 255 6.08 3.23 10.35
C VAL A 255 7.11 2.16 10.10
N THR A 256 8.36 2.42 10.43
CA THR A 256 9.47 1.49 10.17
C THR A 256 9.56 0.39 11.23
N SER A 257 10.27 -0.67 10.93
CA SER A 257 10.56 -1.73 11.91
C SER A 257 11.37 -1.20 13.09
N SER A 258 12.27 -0.25 12.86
CA SER A 258 13.07 0.42 13.88
C SER A 258 12.18 1.23 14.85
N MET A 259 11.20 1.96 14.35
CA MET A 259 10.21 2.65 15.19
C MET A 259 9.46 1.66 16.11
N LEU A 260 9.08 0.50 15.60
CA LEU A 260 8.40 -0.53 16.37
C LEU A 260 9.31 -1.23 17.41
N LYS A 261 10.60 -1.36 17.11
CA LYS A 261 11.57 -1.97 18.03
C LYS A 261 11.97 -1.02 19.16
N THR A 262 12.07 0.27 18.86
CA THR A 262 12.60 1.28 19.80
C THR A 262 11.53 2.12 20.48
N GLY A 263 10.36 2.26 19.87
CA GLY A 263 9.32 3.20 20.30
C GLY A 263 9.63 4.65 19.93
N SER A 264 10.60 4.87 19.08
CA SER A 264 11.08 6.20 18.71
C SER A 264 10.81 6.49 17.24
N ASN A 265 10.44 7.73 16.94
CA ASN A 265 10.27 8.19 15.56
C ASN A 265 11.65 8.47 14.95
N ILE A 266 12.21 7.48 14.25
CA ILE A 266 13.49 7.61 13.56
C ILE A 266 13.19 7.95 12.11
N PRO A 267 13.72 9.05 11.54
CA PRO A 267 13.60 9.33 10.12
C PRO A 267 14.10 8.16 9.27
N GLU A 268 13.43 7.90 8.15
CA GLU A 268 13.75 6.79 7.22
C GLU A 268 15.22 6.79 6.77
N GLU A 269 15.78 8.00 6.61
CA GLU A 269 17.19 8.20 6.25
C GLU A 269 18.17 7.68 7.31
N LEU A 270 17.72 7.56 8.56
CA LEU A 270 18.51 7.05 9.69
C LEU A 270 18.15 5.61 10.07
N ASP A 271 17.11 5.04 9.46
CA ASP A 271 16.64 3.68 9.74
C ASP A 271 17.55 2.60 9.13
N ASN A 272 18.46 3.01 8.25
CA ASN A 272 19.52 2.14 7.75
C ASN A 272 20.68 2.11 8.77
N ASP A 273 20.46 1.37 9.87
CA ASP A 273 21.37 1.25 11.01
C ASP A 273 22.85 1.05 10.60
N ASP A 274 23.10 0.27 9.55
CA ASP A 274 24.43 -0.02 9.06
C ASP A 274 25.12 1.18 8.41
N VAL A 275 24.38 2.12 7.82
CA VAL A 275 24.95 3.26 7.10
C VAL A 275 25.21 4.43 8.03
N TYR A 276 24.30 4.71 8.97
CA TYR A 276 24.41 5.86 9.86
C TYR A 276 25.40 5.58 11.01
N TYR A 277 25.23 4.45 11.71
CA TYR A 277 26.08 4.12 12.85
C TYR A 277 27.51 3.76 12.45
N ASN A 278 27.74 3.23 11.26
CA ASN A 278 29.10 2.95 10.78
C ASN A 278 29.87 4.20 10.31
N LYS A 279 29.15 5.33 10.06
CA LYS A 279 29.77 6.63 9.73
C LYS A 279 30.14 7.46 10.95
N LEU A 280 29.63 7.11 12.14
CA LEU A 280 29.93 7.83 13.37
C LEU A 280 31.12 7.16 14.09
N ASP A 281 32.07 7.97 14.52
CA ASP A 281 33.09 7.52 15.46
C ASP A 281 32.46 7.16 16.83
N GLY A 282 33.19 6.43 17.68
CA GLY A 282 32.69 5.95 18.97
C GLY A 282 32.09 7.06 19.86
N PRO A 283 32.78 8.23 20.04
CA PRO A 283 32.25 9.36 20.83
C PRO A 283 30.99 9.99 20.23
N SER A 284 30.96 10.15 18.91
CA SER A 284 29.80 10.72 18.20
C SER A 284 28.58 9.79 18.24
N LYS A 285 28.81 8.48 18.14
CA LYS A 285 27.78 7.44 18.29
C LYS A 285 27.14 7.48 19.68
N THR A 286 27.97 7.56 20.73
CA THR A 286 27.47 7.64 22.12
C THR A 286 26.72 8.95 22.38
N LYS A 287 27.17 10.07 21.79
CA LYS A 287 26.48 11.35 21.90
C LYS A 287 25.15 11.33 21.17
N ALA A 288 25.09 10.83 19.93
CA ALA A 288 23.86 10.72 19.16
C ALA A 288 22.82 9.85 19.88
N MET A 289 23.21 8.71 20.46
CA MET A 289 22.34 7.86 21.25
C MET A 289 21.83 8.57 22.52
N ARG A 290 22.65 9.37 23.18
CA ARG A 290 22.26 10.10 24.40
C ARG A 290 21.35 11.28 24.06
N ASP A 291 21.64 12.03 23.01
CA ASP A 291 20.83 13.16 22.57
C ASP A 291 19.47 12.68 22.08
N PHE A 292 19.41 11.55 21.39
CA PHE A 292 18.20 10.88 20.98
C PHE A 292 17.36 10.42 22.18
N HIS A 293 17.99 9.75 23.17
CA HIS A 293 17.34 9.34 24.39
C HIS A 293 16.71 10.53 25.16
N ASN A 294 17.44 11.64 25.25
CA ASN A 294 16.98 12.85 25.95
C ASN A 294 15.86 13.60 25.22
N LEU A 295 15.74 13.47 23.91
CA LEU A 295 14.71 14.12 23.12
C LEU A 295 13.37 13.37 23.10
N TYR A 296 13.42 12.03 23.20
CA TYR A 296 12.26 11.17 22.93
C TYR A 296 11.81 10.28 24.08
N VAL A 297 12.55 10.24 25.19
CA VAL A 297 12.24 9.43 26.39
C VAL A 297 11.90 10.36 27.59
N LYS A 298 11.12 11.39 27.35
CA LYS A 298 10.51 12.18 28.43
C LYS A 298 9.10 11.72 28.71
#